data_9df236f85c324c67e85d8a7fba001660
#
_entry.id   9df236f85c324c67e85d8a7fba001660
#
_cell.length_a   1.000
_cell.length_b   1.000
_cell.length_c   1.000
_cell.angle_alpha   90.00
_cell.angle_beta   90.00
_cell.angle_gamma   90.00
#
_symmetry.space_group_name_H-M   'P 1'
#
loop_
_entity.id
_entity.type
_entity.pdbx_description
1 polymer ?
#
loop_
_entity_poly.entity_id
_entity_poly.type
_entity_poly.pdbx_seq_one_letter_code
_entity_poly.pdbx_strand_id
1 'polypeptide(L)' 'MRLRELRKARGISQLKLAMDLNTNQNTISRYETGEREPGITELIALSDYFDVSVDYLLERTDNPKRYR' A
#
# COMPACT_ATOMS: atom_id res chain seq x y z
N MET A 1 -5.89 3.01 -5.65
CA MET A 1 -4.42 3.02 -5.45
C MET A 1 -3.82 1.69 -5.91
N ARG A 2 -2.51 1.64 -6.04
CA ARG A 2 -1.80 0.45 -6.56
C ARG A 2 -1.52 -0.64 -5.51
N LEU A 3 -2.19 -0.61 -4.37
CA LEU A 3 -1.87 -1.50 -3.25
C LEU A 3 -1.97 -2.98 -3.61
N ARG A 4 -3.10 -3.38 -4.21
CA ARG A 4 -3.30 -4.78 -4.62
C ARG A 4 -2.26 -5.21 -5.64
N GLU A 5 -1.97 -4.36 -6.61
CA GLU A 5 -0.98 -4.62 -7.66
C GLU A 5 0.41 -4.85 -7.05
N LEU A 6 0.84 -3.95 -6.17
CA LEU A 6 2.13 -4.06 -5.49
C LEU A 6 2.21 -5.31 -4.61
N ARG A 7 1.12 -5.60 -3.88
CA ARG A 7 1.05 -6.78 -3.02
C ARG A 7 1.17 -8.06 -3.84
N LYS A 8 0.42 -8.16 -4.92
CA LYS A 8 0.44 -9.34 -5.78
C LYS A 8 1.78 -9.52 -6.49
N ALA A 9 2.42 -8.42 -6.87
CA ALA A 9 3.75 -8.49 -7.49
C ALA A 9 4.79 -9.09 -6.56
N ARG A 10 4.62 -8.96 -5.26
CA ARG A 10 5.48 -9.59 -4.25
C ARG A 10 5.01 -10.98 -3.83
N GLY A 11 3.85 -11.42 -4.31
CA GLY A 11 3.31 -12.74 -3.98
C GLY A 11 2.89 -12.88 -2.52
N ILE A 12 2.49 -11.80 -1.87
CA ILE A 12 2.06 -11.83 -0.47
C ILE A 12 0.54 -11.68 -0.35
N SER A 13 -0.01 -12.30 0.71
CA SER A 13 -1.43 -12.23 1.00
C SER A 13 -1.81 -10.91 1.69
N GLN A 14 -3.10 -10.60 1.70
CA GLN A 14 -3.62 -9.49 2.49
C GLN A 14 -3.30 -9.67 3.98
N LEU A 15 -3.42 -10.90 4.48
CA LEU A 15 -3.12 -11.19 5.88
C LEU A 15 -1.65 -10.94 6.21
N LYS A 16 -0.75 -11.39 5.34
CA LYS A 16 0.70 -11.16 5.54
C LYS A 16 1.01 -9.67 5.58
N LEU A 17 0.48 -8.91 4.64
CA LEU A 17 0.68 -7.46 4.61
C LEU A 17 0.14 -6.80 5.88
N ALA A 18 -1.06 -7.22 6.31
CA ALA A 18 -1.68 -6.68 7.52
C ALA A 18 -0.83 -6.94 8.76
N MET A 19 -0.29 -8.16 8.87
CA MET A 19 0.59 -8.52 9.99
C MET A 19 1.87 -7.68 10.00
N ASP A 20 2.47 -7.50 8.84
CA ASP A 20 3.71 -6.72 8.71
C ASP A 20 3.50 -5.24 9.05
N LEU A 21 2.30 -4.72 8.81
CA LEU A 21 1.96 -3.32 9.08
C LEU A 21 1.21 -3.10 10.40
N ASN A 22 1.10 -4.14 11.22
CA ASN A 22 0.43 -4.06 12.52
C ASN A 22 -1.05 -3.64 12.42
N THR A 23 -1.75 -4.14 11.42
CA THR A 23 -3.17 -3.88 11.22
C THR A 23 -3.89 -5.21 10.99
N ASN A 24 -5.11 -5.18 10.47
CA ASN A 24 -5.88 -6.40 10.21
C ASN A 24 -6.22 -6.51 8.72
N GLN A 25 -6.59 -7.74 8.32
CA GLN A 25 -6.87 -8.05 6.92
C GLN A 25 -8.04 -7.22 6.37
N ASN A 26 -9.07 -6.97 7.18
CA ASN A 26 -10.22 -6.17 6.75
C ASN A 26 -9.80 -4.76 6.35
N THR A 27 -8.87 -4.16 7.10
CA THR A 27 -8.37 -2.83 6.79
C THR A 27 -7.66 -2.83 5.44
N ILE A 28 -6.78 -3.81 5.20
CA ILE A 28 -6.09 -3.94 3.91
C ILE A 28 -7.09 -4.14 2.77
N SER A 29 -8.06 -5.03 2.98
CA SER A 29 -9.11 -5.28 1.98
C SER A 29 -9.87 -4.00 1.61
N ARG A 30 -10.24 -3.21 2.61
CA ARG A 30 -10.97 -1.95 2.40
C ARG A 30 -10.12 -0.91 1.69
N TYR A 31 -8.83 -0.86 1.97
CA TYR A 31 -7.91 0.01 1.23
C TYR A 31 -7.85 -0.41 -0.24
N GLU A 32 -7.81 -1.72 -0.52
CA GLU A 32 -7.72 -2.23 -1.88
C GLU A 32 -9.00 -1.99 -2.69
N THR A 33 -10.14 -2.04 -2.04
CA THR A 33 -11.44 -1.81 -2.69
C THR A 33 -11.83 -0.34 -2.78
N GLY A 34 -11.15 0.53 -2.06
CA GLY A 34 -11.49 1.94 -2.00
C GLY A 34 -12.57 2.28 -0.98
N GLU A 35 -13.04 1.31 -0.18
CA GLU A 35 -14.02 1.57 0.86
C GLU A 35 -13.47 2.44 1.99
N ARG A 36 -12.16 2.42 2.17
CA ARG A 36 -11.48 3.20 3.20
C ARG A 36 -10.18 3.75 2.64
N GLU A 37 -9.89 5.00 2.94
CA GLU A 37 -8.65 5.65 2.54
C GLU A 37 -7.65 5.58 3.71
N PRO A 38 -6.39 5.19 3.44
CA PRO A 38 -5.35 5.26 4.46
C PRO A 38 -5.09 6.71 4.87
N GLY A 39 -4.82 6.93 6.15
CA GLY A 39 -4.32 8.21 6.61
C GLY A 39 -2.87 8.44 6.17
N ILE A 40 -2.33 9.61 6.52
CA ILE A 40 -0.97 9.99 6.10
C ILE A 40 0.07 9.01 6.65
N THR A 41 -0.03 8.64 7.92
CA THR A 41 0.90 7.69 8.54
C THR A 41 0.88 6.34 7.83
N GLU A 42 -0.31 5.85 7.50
CA GLU A 42 -0.51 4.57 6.83
C GLU A 42 0.00 4.62 5.38
N LEU A 43 -0.19 5.75 4.68
CA LEU A 43 0.34 5.92 3.33
C LEU A 43 1.86 5.89 3.32
N ILE A 44 2.49 6.55 4.30
CA ILE A 44 3.95 6.53 4.42
C ILE A 44 4.44 5.11 4.70
N ALA A 45 3.78 4.40 5.62
CA ALA A 45 4.14 3.02 5.96
C ALA A 45 4.01 2.10 4.75
N LEU A 46 2.95 2.24 3.96
CA LEU A 46 2.75 1.44 2.74
C LEU A 46 3.80 1.75 1.69
N SER A 47 4.11 3.03 1.48
CA SER A 47 5.12 3.42 0.50
C SER A 47 6.51 2.92 0.91
N ASP A 48 6.83 2.99 2.19
CA ASP A 48 8.09 2.45 2.73
C ASP A 48 8.17 0.93 2.56
N TYR A 49 7.06 0.24 2.87
CA TYR A 49 7.00 -1.22 2.77
C TYR A 49 7.29 -1.69 1.34
N PHE A 50 6.71 -1.03 0.36
CA PHE A 50 6.88 -1.40 -1.05
C PHE A 50 8.02 -0.67 -1.75
N ASP A 51 8.72 0.22 -1.04
CA ASP A 51 9.83 1.01 -1.57
C ASP A 51 9.44 1.79 -2.83
N VAL A 52 8.29 2.45 -2.77
CA VAL A 52 7.78 3.29 -3.86
C VAL A 52 7.39 4.66 -3.28
N SER A 53 7.23 5.66 -4.15
CA SER A 53 6.73 6.96 -3.72
C SER A 53 5.24 6.87 -3.37
N VAL A 54 4.77 7.76 -2.50
CA VAL A 54 3.34 7.89 -2.21
C VAL A 54 2.57 8.23 -3.48
N ASP A 55 3.13 9.10 -4.33
CA ASP A 55 2.51 9.45 -5.61
C ASP A 55 2.28 8.23 -6.50
N TYR A 56 3.26 7.32 -6.57
CA TYR A 56 3.10 6.10 -7.34
C TYR A 56 2.01 5.20 -6.72
N LEU A 57 2.02 5.05 -5.39
CA LEU A 57 1.00 4.29 -4.68
C LEU A 57 -0.40 4.82 -4.97
N LEU A 58 -0.55 6.14 -5.03
CA LEU A 58 -1.82 6.82 -5.28
C LEU A 58 -2.17 6.96 -6.77
N GLU A 59 -1.37 6.37 -7.65
CA GLU A 59 -1.58 6.42 -9.12
C GLU A 59 -1.48 7.83 -9.71
N ARG A 60 -0.71 8.71 -9.07
CA ARG A 60 -0.47 10.07 -9.58
C ARG A 60 0.70 10.15 -10.52
N THR A 61 1.50 9.10 -10.60
CA THR A 61 2.65 8.97 -11.50
C THR A 61 2.85 7.51 -11.85
N ASP A 62 3.48 7.24 -12.99
CA ASP A 62 3.89 5.90 -13.38
C ASP A 62 5.32 5.59 -12.97
N ASN A 63 6.02 6.57 -12.38
CA ASN A 63 7.39 6.41 -11.93
C ASN A 63 7.40 6.04 -10.43
N PRO A 64 7.83 4.83 -10.05
CA PRO A 64 7.84 4.41 -8.64
C PRO A 64 8.95 5.06 -7.82
N LYS A 65 9.85 5.78 -8.43
CA LYS A 65 11.04 6.32 -7.77
C LYS A 65 10.69 7.20 -6.59
N ARG A 66 11.39 6.98 -5.49
CA ARG A 66 11.26 7.79 -4.29
C ARG A 66 12.24 8.95 -4.34
N TYR A 67 11.75 10.13 -3.95
CA TYR A 67 12.58 11.32 -3.80
C TYR A 67 12.72 11.60 -2.31
N ARG A 68 13.93 11.69 -1.85
CA ARG A 68 14.24 11.96 -0.44
C ARG A 68 14.90 13.32 -0.29
#